data_f858ec9ee0ed0c139468fea6a280c3f8
#
_entry.id   f858ec9ee0ed0c139468fea6a280c3f8
#
_cell.length_a   1.000
_cell.length_b   1.000
_cell.length_c   1.000
_cell.angle_alpha   90.00
_cell.angle_beta   90.00
_cell.angle_gamma   90.00
#
_symmetry.space_group_name_H-M   'P 1'
#
loop_
_entity.id
_entity.type
_entity.pdbx_description
1 polymer ?
#
loop_
_entity_poly.entity_id
_entity_poly.type
_entity_poly.pdbx_seq_one_letter_code
_entity_poly.pdbx_strand_id
1 'polypeptide(L)'
;FSDAHSPTSLCSPSRYAVMTGNYNYRSYAPWGVWGTFRPSAITAEDATLGSVAKAAGYSTGFIGKWHLGGDFYHKGTSKVFRGNDRGEQPLDVDMSKWIAASPKDFGFDYDYTLPTGIQGPIYLALENNVWAPFNDRSELVHLDKTTAKNLNFISDKGPGPGDSEWDTAKINNILADKATGFIERSAAARRPFFMCYWSPAVHLPHIPPAELSGQKMRGTTPSHHTDMNRVFDWEVEQIVKALKAADVYEDTIIILSSDNGGLWDPVAEKVGHLSNGGVRGTKNHPWEGGHLVPFIVTWPGVISANSRSDVLINGTDILATIADIVGGDLLESQAKDSHSFYPLLKGDASFQARDEVMLQAGAQCELMFRQGDWKLVMQSDWQLSKMEPIALFNLADNPKEDERRNLIRNPEYAPKVKAMHTHYLNVRNNSDRTAPLN
;
A
#
# COMPACT_ATOMS: atom_id res chain seq x y z
N PHE A 1 6.42 1.82 -15.82
CA PHE A 1 5.67 0.61 -16.22
C PHE A 1 4.25 1.00 -16.60
N SER A 2 3.73 0.44 -17.68
CA SER A 2 2.37 0.73 -18.16
C SER A 2 1.36 -0.38 -17.80
N ASP A 3 1.82 -1.57 -17.37
CA ASP A 3 1.00 -2.71 -16.96
C ASP A 3 1.37 -3.14 -15.53
N ALA A 4 1.13 -2.23 -14.59
CA ALA A 4 1.50 -2.42 -13.19
C ALA A 4 0.26 -2.40 -12.29
N HIS A 5 0.14 -3.40 -11.44
CA HIS A 5 -1.05 -3.61 -10.63
C HIS A 5 -0.73 -3.63 -9.14
N SER A 6 -1.57 -2.96 -8.35
CA SER A 6 -1.59 -3.22 -6.90
C SER A 6 -2.08 -4.64 -6.62
N PRO A 7 -1.61 -5.29 -5.54
CA PRO A 7 -1.98 -6.68 -5.25
C PRO A 7 -3.47 -6.89 -4.98
N THR A 8 -4.13 -5.86 -4.50
CA THR A 8 -5.58 -5.82 -4.32
C THR A 8 -6.10 -4.42 -4.65
N SER A 9 -7.39 -4.24 -4.75
CA SER A 9 -7.98 -2.92 -4.95
C SER A 9 -8.23 -2.16 -3.64
N LEU A 10 -7.56 -2.53 -2.54
CA LEU A 10 -7.80 -1.99 -1.20
C LEU A 10 -6.51 -1.91 -0.37
N CYS A 11 -6.39 -0.87 0.46
CA CYS A 11 -5.17 -0.49 1.17
C CYS A 11 -4.52 -1.59 2.03
N SER A 12 -5.20 -2.08 3.08
CA SER A 12 -4.59 -3.01 4.05
C SER A 12 -4.12 -4.32 3.42
N PRO A 13 -4.93 -5.04 2.62
CA PRO A 13 -4.48 -6.28 1.99
C PRO A 13 -3.39 -6.06 0.93
N SER A 14 -3.38 -4.92 0.21
CA SER A 14 -2.26 -4.59 -0.68
C SER A 14 -0.98 -4.34 0.10
N ARG A 15 -1.06 -3.61 1.23
CA ARG A 15 0.11 -3.36 2.09
C ARG A 15 0.70 -4.65 2.66
N TYR A 16 -0.15 -5.61 3.05
CA TYR A 16 0.27 -6.94 3.43
C TYR A 16 1.04 -7.63 2.30
N ALA A 17 0.46 -7.65 1.10
CA ALA A 17 1.05 -8.35 -0.03
C ALA A 17 2.36 -7.71 -0.50
N VAL A 18 2.45 -6.37 -0.51
CA VAL A 18 3.71 -5.64 -0.78
C VAL A 18 4.76 -5.94 0.28
N MET A 19 4.35 -5.97 1.56
CA MET A 19 5.27 -6.19 2.69
C MET A 19 5.83 -7.60 2.73
N THR A 20 5.04 -8.63 2.36
CA THR A 20 5.37 -10.05 2.53
C THR A 20 5.64 -10.81 1.23
N GLY A 21 5.30 -10.22 0.07
CA GLY A 21 5.36 -10.94 -1.21
C GLY A 21 4.34 -12.07 -1.33
N ASN A 22 3.32 -12.10 -0.48
CA ASN A 22 2.25 -13.10 -0.48
C ASN A 22 0.90 -12.46 -0.83
N TYR A 23 0.09 -13.09 -1.65
CA TYR A 23 -1.29 -12.65 -1.83
C TYR A 23 -2.06 -12.72 -0.50
N ASN A 24 -2.96 -11.77 -0.29
CA ASN A 24 -3.72 -11.65 0.96
C ASN A 24 -4.61 -12.85 1.29
N TYR A 25 -4.99 -13.67 0.32
CA TYR A 25 -5.77 -14.89 0.58
C TYR A 25 -4.99 -15.95 1.37
N ARG A 26 -3.65 -15.84 1.43
CA ARG A 26 -2.81 -16.71 2.26
C ARG A 26 -2.83 -16.34 3.74
N SER A 27 -3.37 -15.17 4.09
CA SER A 27 -3.50 -14.72 5.47
C SER A 27 -4.75 -15.29 6.16
N TYR A 28 -4.83 -15.13 7.49
CA TYR A 28 -6.01 -15.54 8.29
C TYR A 28 -7.28 -14.75 7.94
N ALA A 29 -7.16 -13.62 7.27
CA ALA A 29 -8.29 -12.74 6.94
C ALA A 29 -8.26 -12.34 5.47
N PRO A 30 -8.62 -13.26 4.56
CA PRO A 30 -8.46 -13.08 3.12
C PRO A 30 -9.22 -11.87 2.54
N TRP A 31 -10.32 -11.43 3.17
CA TRP A 31 -11.02 -10.19 2.80
C TRP A 31 -10.47 -8.93 3.50
N GLY A 32 -9.43 -9.08 4.32
CA GLY A 32 -9.04 -8.18 5.36
C GLY A 32 -8.88 -6.73 4.98
N VAL A 33 -9.51 -5.87 5.79
CA VAL A 33 -8.92 -4.63 6.24
C VAL A 33 -8.58 -4.85 7.71
N TRP A 34 -7.31 -4.95 8.03
CA TRP A 34 -6.89 -5.08 9.42
C TRP A 34 -6.87 -3.70 10.07
N GLY A 35 -7.83 -3.42 10.91
CA GLY A 35 -7.83 -2.23 11.76
C GLY A 35 -6.67 -2.29 12.76
N THR A 36 -6.37 -1.15 13.38
CA THR A 36 -5.21 -1.00 14.30
C THR A 36 -5.16 -2.05 15.41
N PHE A 37 -6.31 -2.40 15.96
CA PHE A 37 -6.42 -3.32 17.10
C PHE A 37 -6.67 -4.78 16.72
N ARG A 38 -6.58 -5.12 15.45
CA ARG A 38 -6.64 -6.50 14.99
C ARG A 38 -5.26 -7.15 15.09
N PRO A 39 -5.20 -8.48 15.28
CA PRO A 39 -3.94 -9.20 15.12
C PRO A 39 -3.32 -8.88 13.76
N SER A 40 -2.01 -8.77 13.70
CA SER A 40 -1.34 -8.65 12.40
C SER A 40 -1.58 -9.90 11.55
N ALA A 41 -1.70 -9.69 10.23
CA ALA A 41 -1.72 -10.78 9.29
C ALA A 41 -0.30 -11.29 8.96
N ILE A 42 0.72 -10.47 9.24
CA ILE A 42 2.13 -10.86 9.09
C ILE A 42 2.49 -11.77 10.27
N THR A 43 3.06 -12.92 9.97
CA THR A 43 3.50 -13.92 10.95
C THR A 43 5.03 -13.87 11.13
N ALA A 44 5.55 -14.62 12.10
CA ALA A 44 6.99 -14.71 12.34
C ALA A 44 7.73 -15.48 11.23
N GLU A 45 7.02 -16.28 10.45
CA GLU A 45 7.55 -17.08 9.35
C GLU A 45 7.64 -16.26 8.04
N ASP A 46 6.92 -15.13 7.95
CA ASP A 46 6.95 -14.29 6.76
C ASP A 46 8.28 -13.51 6.67
N ALA A 47 8.90 -13.53 5.50
CA ALA A 47 9.84 -12.47 5.16
C ALA A 47 9.08 -11.16 4.96
N THR A 48 9.72 -10.06 5.30
CA THR A 48 9.19 -8.72 5.07
C THR A 48 10.23 -7.85 4.38
N LEU A 49 9.80 -6.77 3.76
CA LEU A 49 10.72 -5.79 3.17
C LEU A 49 11.78 -5.32 4.17
N GLY A 50 11.36 -5.06 5.43
CA GLY A 50 12.28 -4.65 6.49
C GLY A 50 13.24 -5.77 6.90
N SER A 51 12.74 -7.00 7.11
CA SER A 51 13.59 -8.11 7.58
C SER A 51 14.64 -8.52 6.53
N VAL A 52 14.28 -8.53 5.25
CA VAL A 52 15.20 -8.86 4.14
C VAL A 52 16.31 -7.82 4.03
N ALA A 53 15.96 -6.53 3.99
CA ALA A 53 16.94 -5.45 3.92
C ALA A 53 17.84 -5.41 5.17
N LYS A 54 17.28 -5.63 6.35
CA LYS A 54 18.03 -5.68 7.61
C LYS A 54 19.03 -6.83 7.66
N ALA A 55 18.61 -8.02 7.22
CA ALA A 55 19.48 -9.19 7.16
C ALA A 55 20.68 -8.96 6.23
N ALA A 56 20.50 -8.18 5.16
CA ALA A 56 21.57 -7.76 4.27
C ALA A 56 22.45 -6.59 4.81
N GLY A 57 22.23 -6.15 6.05
CA GLY A 57 23.05 -5.13 6.71
C GLY A 57 22.62 -3.68 6.46
N TYR A 58 21.49 -3.45 5.85
CA TYR A 58 20.94 -2.10 5.63
C TYR A 58 20.39 -1.51 6.94
N SER A 59 20.51 -0.19 7.11
CA SER A 59 19.71 0.56 8.06
C SER A 59 18.28 0.64 7.53
N THR A 60 17.29 0.24 8.32
CA THR A 60 15.92 0.11 7.85
C THR A 60 14.99 1.13 8.50
N GLY A 61 14.17 1.82 7.70
CA GLY A 61 13.22 2.83 8.14
C GLY A 61 11.81 2.60 7.61
N PHE A 62 10.80 2.75 8.48
CA PHE A 62 9.40 2.79 8.09
C PHE A 62 8.79 4.14 8.48
N ILE A 63 8.19 4.85 7.54
CA ILE A 63 7.60 6.16 7.79
C ILE A 63 6.24 6.23 7.10
N GLY A 64 5.18 6.52 7.88
CA GLY A 64 3.84 6.74 7.37
C GLY A 64 2.79 5.74 7.83
N LYS A 65 1.82 5.45 6.96
CA LYS A 65 0.65 4.62 7.27
C LYS A 65 1.01 3.13 7.29
N TRP A 66 0.79 2.48 8.44
CA TRP A 66 0.98 1.02 8.60
C TRP A 66 -0.23 0.21 8.10
N HIS A 67 -1.33 0.24 8.82
CA HIS A 67 -2.60 -0.39 8.50
C HIS A 67 -2.54 -1.92 8.36
N LEU A 68 -1.71 -2.57 9.18
CA LEU A 68 -1.49 -4.03 9.18
C LEU A 68 -1.77 -4.68 10.54
N GLY A 69 -2.63 -4.04 11.36
CA GLY A 69 -2.93 -4.47 12.70
C GLY A 69 -1.85 -4.09 13.71
N GLY A 70 -2.02 -4.52 14.94
CA GLY A 70 -1.08 -4.27 16.02
C GLY A 70 -1.63 -4.61 17.40
N ASP A 71 -0.74 -4.73 18.39
CA ASP A 71 -1.10 -5.07 19.75
C ASP A 71 -0.84 -3.89 20.69
N PHE A 72 -1.89 -3.52 21.41
CA PHE A 72 -1.89 -2.51 22.47
C PHE A 72 -2.51 -3.13 23.72
N TYR A 73 -2.22 -2.62 24.91
CA TYR A 73 -2.86 -3.09 26.13
C TYR A 73 -4.10 -2.27 26.49
N HIS A 74 -4.98 -2.85 27.26
CA HIS A 74 -5.92 -2.08 28.07
C HIS A 74 -5.15 -1.26 29.09
N LYS A 75 -5.58 -0.03 29.34
CA LYS A 75 -4.95 0.87 30.33
C LYS A 75 -4.78 0.17 31.69
N GLY A 76 -3.59 0.25 32.24
CA GLY A 76 -3.27 -0.29 33.56
C GLY A 76 -3.27 -1.82 33.64
N THR A 77 -3.22 -2.52 32.53
CA THR A 77 -3.21 -4.00 32.50
C THR A 77 -2.17 -4.54 31.51
N SER A 78 -1.97 -5.86 31.52
CA SER A 78 -1.21 -6.58 30.50
C SER A 78 -2.10 -7.37 29.53
N LYS A 79 -3.41 -7.08 29.49
CA LYS A 79 -4.33 -7.72 28.53
C LYS A 79 -4.32 -6.96 27.22
N VAL A 80 -4.18 -7.69 26.13
CA VAL A 80 -4.21 -7.10 24.79
C VAL A 80 -5.61 -6.58 24.49
N PHE A 81 -5.67 -5.32 24.08
CA PHE A 81 -6.90 -4.66 23.66
C PHE A 81 -7.27 -5.12 22.24
N ARG A 82 -8.55 -5.38 22.03
CA ARG A 82 -9.12 -5.65 20.70
C ARG A 82 -10.32 -4.75 20.47
N GLY A 83 -10.17 -3.79 19.56
CA GLY A 83 -11.22 -2.85 19.19
C GLY A 83 -11.98 -3.26 17.95
N ASN A 84 -12.94 -2.43 17.57
CA ASN A 84 -13.68 -2.56 16.33
C ASN A 84 -12.93 -1.91 15.17
N ASP A 85 -13.19 -2.35 13.95
CA ASP A 85 -12.55 -1.79 12.75
C ASP A 85 -13.16 -0.43 12.35
N ARG A 86 -14.37 -0.16 12.82
CA ARG A 86 -15.14 1.06 12.52
C ARG A 86 -15.94 1.51 13.75
N GLY A 87 -16.32 2.79 13.74
CA GLY A 87 -17.09 3.41 14.78
C GLY A 87 -16.25 3.94 15.94
N GLU A 88 -16.89 4.35 17.00
CA GLU A 88 -16.24 4.90 18.18
C GLU A 88 -15.35 3.85 18.85
N GLN A 89 -14.10 4.24 19.12
CA GLN A 89 -13.16 3.38 19.84
C GLN A 89 -13.14 3.73 21.32
N PRO A 90 -13.18 2.73 22.21
CA PRO A 90 -13.17 2.98 23.64
C PRO A 90 -11.84 3.62 24.11
N LEU A 91 -11.93 4.33 25.24
CA LEU A 91 -10.80 5.08 25.82
C LEU A 91 -9.91 4.25 26.75
N ASP A 92 -10.22 2.99 26.96
CA ASP A 92 -9.46 2.12 27.88
C ASP A 92 -8.21 1.48 27.24
N VAL A 93 -7.91 1.82 25.99
CA VAL A 93 -6.68 1.40 25.32
C VAL A 93 -5.51 2.31 25.71
N ASP A 94 -4.38 1.69 26.03
CA ASP A 94 -3.11 2.41 26.26
C ASP A 94 -2.43 2.70 24.92
N MET A 95 -2.57 3.93 24.47
CA MET A 95 -1.97 4.42 23.23
C MET A 95 -0.57 4.99 23.40
N SER A 96 -0.02 4.97 24.62
CA SER A 96 1.33 5.49 24.87
C SER A 96 2.42 4.61 24.28
N LYS A 97 2.12 3.31 24.07
CA LYS A 97 3.10 2.33 23.61
C LYS A 97 2.47 1.22 22.76
N TRP A 98 3.08 0.94 21.62
CA TRP A 98 2.81 -0.22 20.80
C TRP A 98 3.58 -1.43 21.32
N ILE A 99 2.91 -2.53 21.59
CA ILE A 99 3.49 -3.65 22.33
C ILE A 99 4.08 -4.71 21.38
N ALA A 100 3.37 -5.03 20.29
CA ALA A 100 3.80 -6.02 19.31
C ALA A 100 3.12 -5.80 17.95
N ALA A 101 3.65 -6.45 16.93
CA ALA A 101 3.23 -6.35 15.54
C ALA A 101 3.35 -4.93 14.95
N SER A 102 4.37 -4.22 15.40
CA SER A 102 4.79 -2.92 14.89
C SER A 102 5.80 -3.08 13.77
N PRO A 103 6.15 -2.01 13.02
CA PRO A 103 7.23 -2.08 12.04
C PRO A 103 8.55 -2.63 12.59
N LYS A 104 8.89 -2.34 13.86
CA LYS A 104 10.11 -2.85 14.51
C LYS A 104 10.16 -4.38 14.58
N ASP A 105 9.02 -5.02 14.81
CA ASP A 105 8.93 -6.48 14.88
C ASP A 105 9.12 -7.12 13.51
N PHE A 106 8.95 -6.35 12.44
CA PHE A 106 9.08 -6.76 11.05
C PHE A 106 10.33 -6.21 10.35
N GLY A 107 11.38 -5.93 11.13
CA GLY A 107 12.72 -5.66 10.63
C GLY A 107 13.07 -4.20 10.38
N PHE A 108 12.28 -3.25 10.86
CA PHE A 108 12.62 -1.84 10.77
C PHE A 108 13.35 -1.35 12.03
N ASP A 109 14.54 -0.76 11.88
CA ASP A 109 15.35 -0.23 12.98
C ASP A 109 14.76 1.08 13.53
N TYR A 110 14.18 1.87 12.63
CA TYR A 110 13.51 3.14 12.93
C TYR A 110 12.12 3.15 12.35
N ASP A 111 11.15 3.66 13.07
CA ASP A 111 9.84 3.94 12.54
C ASP A 111 9.23 5.24 13.06
N TYR A 112 8.45 5.91 12.18
CA TYR A 112 7.50 6.95 12.55
C TYR A 112 6.17 6.62 11.90
N THR A 113 5.27 6.07 12.68
CA THR A 113 4.13 5.31 12.19
C THR A 113 2.79 5.96 12.55
N LEU A 114 1.94 6.08 11.53
CA LEU A 114 0.50 6.31 11.69
C LEU A 114 -0.21 4.96 11.65
N PRO A 115 -0.80 4.44 12.74
CA PRO A 115 -1.34 3.09 12.77
C PRO A 115 -2.39 2.79 11.71
N THR A 116 -3.29 3.76 11.42
CA THR A 116 -4.31 3.65 10.35
C THR A 116 -4.18 4.72 9.26
N GLY A 117 -3.20 5.60 9.34
CA GLY A 117 -3.07 6.77 8.47
C GLY A 117 -3.85 7.97 9.02
N ILE A 118 -4.36 8.84 8.14
CA ILE A 118 -5.04 10.07 8.52
C ILE A 118 -6.56 9.93 8.65
N GLN A 119 -7.13 8.80 8.28
CA GLN A 119 -8.59 8.57 8.33
C GLN A 119 -9.11 8.21 9.71
N GLY A 120 -8.23 7.98 10.69
CA GLY A 120 -8.59 7.58 12.05
C GLY A 120 -9.52 6.37 12.19
N PRO A 121 -10.08 6.11 13.37
CA PRO A 121 -9.41 6.38 14.61
C PRO A 121 -8.19 5.45 14.65
N ILE A 122 -7.11 5.82 14.91
CA ILE A 122 -6.42 6.58 15.94
C ILE A 122 -5.77 7.80 15.30
N TYR A 123 -5.83 8.92 15.99
CA TYR A 123 -5.32 10.19 15.49
C TYR A 123 -4.05 10.60 16.22
N LEU A 124 -2.99 9.80 16.07
CA LEU A 124 -1.67 10.05 16.65
C LEU A 124 -0.57 9.39 15.82
N ALA A 125 0.66 9.69 16.12
CA ALA A 125 1.83 9.01 15.60
C ALA A 125 2.58 8.28 16.74
N LEU A 126 3.26 7.19 16.36
CA LEU A 126 4.21 6.50 17.23
C LEU A 126 5.59 6.55 16.57
N GLU A 127 6.62 6.82 17.36
CA GLU A 127 8.02 6.78 16.95
C GLU A 127 8.73 5.68 17.75
N ASN A 128 9.27 4.70 17.07
CA ASN A 128 9.92 3.54 17.69
C ASN A 128 9.04 2.88 18.77
N ASN A 129 7.77 2.66 18.46
CA ASN A 129 6.74 2.05 19.31
C ASN A 129 6.24 2.90 20.47
N VAL A 130 6.66 4.14 20.60
CA VAL A 130 6.21 5.04 21.66
C VAL A 130 5.43 6.19 21.06
N TRP A 131 4.37 6.63 21.73
CA TRP A 131 3.64 7.82 21.29
C TRP A 131 4.60 9.01 21.09
N ALA A 132 4.50 9.62 19.92
CA ALA A 132 5.27 10.79 19.52
C ALA A 132 4.37 12.02 19.57
N PRO A 133 4.41 12.83 20.64
CA PRO A 133 3.60 14.03 20.75
C PRO A 133 3.97 15.05 19.66
N PHE A 134 2.97 15.73 19.09
CA PHE A 134 3.20 16.73 18.04
C PHE A 134 3.86 18.02 18.57
N ASN A 135 3.66 18.31 19.86
CA ASN A 135 4.35 19.40 20.57
C ASN A 135 4.22 19.21 22.10
N ASP A 136 4.80 20.13 22.86
CA ASP A 136 4.84 20.08 24.34
C ASP A 136 3.46 20.22 25.02
N ARG A 137 2.41 20.55 24.28
CA ARG A 137 1.02 20.66 24.78
C ARG A 137 0.19 19.43 24.44
N SER A 138 0.79 18.47 23.72
CA SER A 138 0.09 17.26 23.30
C SER A 138 -0.33 16.42 24.50
N GLU A 139 -1.58 15.98 24.50
CA GLU A 139 -2.17 15.06 25.46
C GLU A 139 -2.90 13.94 24.72
N LEU A 140 -2.88 12.72 25.29
CA LEU A 140 -3.68 11.61 24.79
C LEU A 140 -5.14 11.78 25.24
N VAL A 141 -6.00 12.06 24.29
CA VAL A 141 -7.40 12.39 24.53
C VAL A 141 -8.34 11.58 23.60
N HIS A 142 -9.63 11.64 23.87
CA HIS A 142 -10.64 11.23 22.89
C HIS A 142 -10.97 12.41 21.98
N LEU A 143 -10.76 12.23 20.70
CA LEU A 143 -11.08 13.25 19.69
C LEU A 143 -12.44 12.96 19.05
N ASP A 144 -13.31 13.95 19.08
CA ASP A 144 -14.61 13.96 18.46
C ASP A 144 -14.89 15.32 17.81
N LYS A 145 -16.12 15.55 17.35
CA LYS A 145 -16.52 16.81 16.70
C LYS A 145 -16.46 18.03 17.63
N THR A 146 -16.44 17.82 18.94
CA THR A 146 -16.44 18.91 19.93
C THR A 146 -15.06 19.23 20.45
N THR A 147 -14.19 18.22 20.53
CA THR A 147 -12.83 18.33 21.08
C THR A 147 -11.76 18.58 20.01
N ALA A 148 -12.04 18.20 18.77
CA ALA A 148 -11.11 18.40 17.67
C ALA A 148 -11.02 19.86 17.23
N LYS A 149 -9.81 20.36 17.09
CA LYS A 149 -9.54 21.72 16.57
C LYS A 149 -9.87 21.84 15.08
N ASN A 150 -9.78 20.74 14.34
CA ASN A 150 -10.07 20.67 12.92
C ASN A 150 -11.10 19.56 12.67
N LEU A 151 -12.38 19.92 12.52
CA LEU A 151 -13.50 18.98 12.41
C LEU A 151 -13.46 18.08 11.16
N ASN A 152 -12.68 18.45 10.14
CA ASN A 152 -12.64 17.73 8.87
C ASN A 152 -11.87 16.42 8.93
N PHE A 153 -11.12 16.13 10.01
CA PHE A 153 -10.38 14.90 10.13
C PHE A 153 -11.26 13.66 10.44
N ILE A 154 -12.46 13.88 11.03
CA ILE A 154 -13.39 12.80 11.38
C ILE A 154 -14.37 12.57 10.24
N SER A 155 -13.92 12.10 9.11
CA SER A 155 -14.81 11.94 7.95
C SER A 155 -15.11 10.49 7.62
N ASP A 156 -14.21 9.56 7.90
CA ASP A 156 -14.31 8.18 7.42
C ASP A 156 -14.61 7.17 8.54
N LYS A 157 -13.94 7.27 9.67
CA LYS A 157 -14.01 6.25 10.75
C LYS A 157 -14.64 6.70 12.06
N GLY A 158 -14.86 7.99 12.24
CA GLY A 158 -15.50 8.56 13.42
C GLY A 158 -14.54 8.89 14.58
N PRO A 159 -15.09 9.15 15.78
CA PRO A 159 -14.35 9.53 16.97
C PRO A 159 -13.43 8.41 17.48
N GLY A 160 -12.36 8.78 18.19
CA GLY A 160 -11.46 7.82 18.80
C GLY A 160 -10.27 8.45 19.51
N PRO A 161 -9.39 7.63 20.09
CA PRO A 161 -8.20 8.12 20.78
C PRO A 161 -7.26 8.85 19.82
N GLY A 162 -6.59 9.88 20.33
CA GLY A 162 -5.64 10.67 19.54
C GLY A 162 -4.86 11.65 20.37
N ASP A 163 -4.01 12.40 19.71
CA ASP A 163 -3.24 13.52 20.23
C ASP A 163 -4.08 14.79 20.15
N SER A 164 -4.15 15.56 21.25
CA SER A 164 -4.93 16.80 21.32
C SER A 164 -4.51 17.89 20.32
N GLU A 165 -3.28 17.80 19.81
CA GLU A 165 -2.70 18.71 18.82
C GLU A 165 -2.73 18.16 17.39
N TRP A 166 -3.48 17.05 17.16
CA TRP A 166 -3.64 16.48 15.82
C TRP A 166 -4.16 17.51 14.81
N ASP A 167 -3.46 17.63 13.71
CA ASP A 167 -3.86 18.44 12.57
C ASP A 167 -3.52 17.70 11.27
N THR A 168 -4.54 17.16 10.61
CA THR A 168 -4.36 16.36 9.38
C THR A 168 -3.58 17.12 8.29
N ALA A 169 -3.74 18.45 8.20
CA ALA A 169 -3.04 19.25 7.21
C ALA A 169 -1.51 19.32 7.43
N LYS A 170 -1.03 18.98 8.63
CA LYS A 170 0.41 19.01 8.96
C LYS A 170 1.10 17.65 8.82
N ILE A 171 0.35 16.58 8.77
CA ILE A 171 0.90 15.21 8.84
C ILE A 171 1.91 14.94 7.72
N ASN A 172 1.58 15.32 6.48
CA ASN A 172 2.48 15.06 5.35
C ASN A 172 3.83 15.78 5.49
N ASN A 173 3.83 17.03 6.01
CA ASN A 173 5.08 17.74 6.31
C ASN A 173 5.90 17.02 7.37
N ILE A 174 5.28 16.60 8.46
CA ILE A 174 5.96 15.85 9.53
C ILE A 174 6.59 14.56 9.00
N LEU A 175 5.85 13.81 8.19
CA LEU A 175 6.36 12.57 7.59
C LEU A 175 7.55 12.84 6.65
N ALA A 176 7.50 13.89 5.84
CA ALA A 176 8.60 14.29 4.97
C ALA A 176 9.85 14.67 5.79
N ASP A 177 9.69 15.43 6.88
CA ASP A 177 10.79 15.79 7.78
C ASP A 177 11.42 14.54 8.45
N LYS A 178 10.61 13.57 8.85
CA LYS A 178 11.11 12.30 9.41
C LYS A 178 11.86 11.47 8.36
N ALA A 179 11.39 11.46 7.11
CA ALA A 179 12.04 10.75 6.02
C ALA A 179 13.39 11.39 5.65
N THR A 180 13.44 12.70 5.50
CA THR A 180 14.68 13.41 5.20
C THR A 180 15.70 13.26 6.33
N GLY A 181 15.28 13.36 7.59
CA GLY A 181 16.14 13.12 8.74
C GLY A 181 16.66 11.67 8.83
N PHE A 182 15.88 10.67 8.39
CA PHE A 182 16.36 9.28 8.31
C PHE A 182 17.45 9.14 7.24
N ILE A 183 17.26 9.74 6.06
CA ILE A 183 18.24 9.74 4.97
C ILE A 183 19.55 10.39 5.43
N GLU A 184 19.48 11.57 6.03
CA GLU A 184 20.63 12.32 6.52
C GLU A 184 21.45 11.52 7.56
N ARG A 185 20.78 10.91 8.54
CA ARG A 185 21.45 10.08 9.55
C ARG A 185 22.11 8.84 8.96
N SER A 186 21.44 8.19 8.00
CA SER A 186 21.96 6.98 7.35
C SER A 186 23.18 7.28 6.48
N ALA A 187 23.11 8.35 5.70
CA ALA A 187 24.22 8.82 4.87
C ALA A 187 25.42 9.26 5.71
N ALA A 188 25.20 10.03 6.81
CA ALA A 188 26.25 10.43 7.73
C ALA A 188 26.95 9.23 8.41
N ALA A 189 26.18 8.17 8.69
CA ALA A 189 26.71 6.91 9.22
C ALA A 189 27.44 6.05 8.17
N ARG A 190 27.39 6.44 6.89
CA ARG A 190 27.94 5.68 5.74
C ARG A 190 27.46 4.23 5.70
N ARG A 191 26.19 4.02 6.02
CA ARG A 191 25.54 2.71 5.96
C ARG A 191 24.52 2.70 4.82
N PRO A 192 24.43 1.62 4.03
CA PRO A 192 23.34 1.46 3.10
C PRO A 192 22.03 1.49 3.88
N PHE A 193 20.98 2.04 3.27
CA PHE A 193 19.68 2.12 3.91
C PHE A 193 18.55 1.66 3.00
N PHE A 194 17.50 1.18 3.62
CA PHE A 194 16.22 0.84 3.00
C PHE A 194 15.11 1.60 3.73
N MET A 195 14.25 2.30 3.02
CA MET A 195 13.16 3.07 3.60
C MET A 195 11.84 2.78 2.90
N CYS A 196 10.84 2.37 3.67
CA CYS A 196 9.44 2.39 3.26
C CYS A 196 8.83 3.73 3.64
N TYR A 197 8.57 4.60 2.67
CA TYR A 197 7.81 5.82 2.86
C TYR A 197 6.38 5.60 2.36
N TRP A 198 5.46 5.34 3.28
CA TRP A 198 4.07 5.04 2.96
C TRP A 198 3.17 6.24 3.29
N SER A 199 3.17 7.22 2.39
CA SER A 199 2.38 8.43 2.52
C SER A 199 0.88 8.12 2.74
N PRO A 200 0.17 8.85 3.62
CA PRO A 200 -1.27 8.82 3.69
C PRO A 200 -1.96 9.63 2.58
N ALA A 201 -1.25 10.48 1.86
CA ALA A 201 -1.77 11.14 0.66
C ALA A 201 -1.95 10.08 -0.45
N VAL A 202 -3.04 10.07 -1.13
CA VAL A 202 -4.15 11.01 -1.24
C VAL A 202 -5.45 10.47 -0.60
N HIS A 203 -5.36 9.76 0.53
CA HIS A 203 -6.52 9.18 1.20
C HIS A 203 -7.42 10.27 1.81
N LEU A 204 -8.69 9.96 1.95
CA LEU A 204 -9.62 10.77 2.76
C LEU A 204 -9.15 10.88 4.23
N PRO A 205 -9.41 12.01 4.92
CA PRO A 205 -10.00 13.25 4.43
C PRO A 205 -9.03 14.08 3.59
N HIS A 206 -9.50 14.65 2.49
CA HIS A 206 -8.70 15.52 1.64
C HIS A 206 -8.53 16.90 2.27
N ILE A 207 -7.48 17.07 3.07
CA ILE A 207 -7.17 18.31 3.79
C ILE A 207 -5.77 18.79 3.39
N PRO A 208 -5.61 19.31 2.18
CA PRO A 208 -4.33 19.86 1.76
C PRO A 208 -3.96 21.06 2.64
N PRO A 209 -2.70 21.21 3.07
CA PRO A 209 -2.23 22.42 3.71
C PRO A 209 -2.38 23.63 2.78
N ALA A 210 -2.43 24.82 3.35
CA ALA A 210 -2.49 26.05 2.53
C ALA A 210 -1.22 26.17 1.68
N GLU A 211 -0.06 25.88 2.30
CA GLU A 211 1.26 26.05 1.71
C GLU A 211 2.25 25.00 2.28
N LEU A 212 3.24 24.61 1.48
CA LEU A 212 4.40 23.81 1.89
C LEU A 212 5.66 24.42 1.26
N SER A 213 6.66 24.73 2.07
CA SER A 213 7.94 25.33 1.63
C SER A 213 7.78 26.51 0.68
N GLY A 214 6.84 27.43 0.97
CA GLY A 214 6.56 28.60 0.13
C GLY A 214 5.71 28.31 -1.12
N GLN A 215 5.31 27.06 -1.34
CA GLN A 215 4.47 26.68 -2.47
C GLN A 215 3.01 26.55 -2.03
N LYS A 216 2.10 27.29 -2.68
CA LYS A 216 0.68 27.14 -2.45
C LYS A 216 0.23 25.75 -2.86
N MET A 217 -0.51 25.06 -1.96
CA MET A 217 -1.06 23.72 -2.22
C MET A 217 -2.57 23.76 -2.40
N ARG A 218 -3.30 24.21 -1.40
CA ARG A 218 -4.77 24.25 -1.43
C ARG A 218 -5.32 25.17 -2.50
N GLY A 219 -6.28 24.65 -3.28
CA GLY A 219 -6.96 25.42 -4.32
C GLY A 219 -6.09 25.73 -5.53
N THR A 220 -5.08 24.92 -5.81
CA THR A 220 -4.23 25.02 -6.99
C THR A 220 -4.61 24.05 -8.10
N THR A 221 -5.50 23.12 -7.80
CA THR A 221 -6.06 22.12 -8.70
C THR A 221 -7.58 22.10 -8.62
N PRO A 222 -8.30 21.35 -9.46
CA PRO A 222 -9.77 21.37 -9.48
C PRO A 222 -10.46 20.95 -8.18
N SER A 223 -9.83 20.09 -7.38
CA SER A 223 -10.41 19.57 -6.14
C SER A 223 -9.38 19.43 -5.03
N HIS A 224 -9.82 19.31 -3.78
CA HIS A 224 -8.92 19.00 -2.67
C HIS A 224 -8.28 17.60 -2.82
N HIS A 225 -8.92 16.65 -3.49
CA HIS A 225 -8.34 15.36 -3.81
C HIS A 225 -7.11 15.52 -4.72
N THR A 226 -7.24 16.31 -5.78
CA THR A 226 -6.12 16.59 -6.69
C THR A 226 -5.08 17.54 -6.07
N ASP A 227 -5.46 18.43 -5.15
CA ASP A 227 -4.50 19.17 -4.33
C ASP A 227 -3.62 18.23 -3.48
N MET A 228 -4.17 17.11 -2.96
CA MET A 228 -3.39 16.10 -2.23
C MET A 228 -2.39 15.35 -3.14
N ASN A 229 -2.62 15.23 -4.46
CA ASN A 229 -1.61 14.73 -5.38
C ASN A 229 -0.40 15.67 -5.44
N ARG A 230 -0.61 16.99 -5.39
CA ARG A 230 0.49 17.94 -5.30
C ARG A 230 1.23 17.88 -3.97
N VAL A 231 0.53 17.59 -2.88
CA VAL A 231 1.17 17.35 -1.57
C VAL A 231 2.08 16.12 -1.66
N PHE A 232 1.61 15.03 -2.28
CA PHE A 232 2.42 13.83 -2.46
C PHE A 232 3.64 14.08 -3.37
N ASP A 233 3.47 14.81 -4.46
CA ASP A 233 4.57 15.20 -5.34
C ASP A 233 5.62 16.04 -4.59
N TRP A 234 5.19 16.97 -3.73
CA TRP A 234 6.06 17.73 -2.84
C TRP A 234 6.83 16.83 -1.85
N GLU A 235 6.18 15.81 -1.27
CA GLU A 235 6.88 14.85 -0.38
C GLU A 235 8.01 14.12 -1.13
N VAL A 236 7.74 13.66 -2.35
CA VAL A 236 8.74 13.03 -3.22
C VAL A 236 9.87 14.00 -3.54
N GLU A 237 9.55 15.27 -3.82
CA GLU A 237 10.54 16.32 -4.04
C GLU A 237 11.47 16.50 -2.82
N GLN A 238 10.93 16.49 -1.57
CA GLN A 238 11.76 16.62 -0.36
C GLN A 238 12.71 15.42 -0.21
N ILE A 239 12.21 14.19 -0.42
CA ILE A 239 13.03 12.98 -0.38
C ILE A 239 14.16 13.05 -1.43
N VAL A 240 13.86 13.40 -2.67
CA VAL A 240 14.87 13.52 -3.73
C VAL A 240 15.89 14.62 -3.41
N LYS A 241 15.45 15.75 -2.86
CA LYS A 241 16.36 16.82 -2.41
C LYS A 241 17.31 16.35 -1.30
N ALA A 242 16.79 15.60 -0.31
CA ALA A 242 17.60 15.06 0.77
C ALA A 242 18.63 14.05 0.26
N LEU A 243 18.25 13.16 -0.67
CA LEU A 243 19.18 12.20 -1.29
C LEU A 243 20.30 12.93 -2.04
N LYS A 244 19.97 13.97 -2.79
CA LYS A 244 20.96 14.78 -3.52
C LYS A 244 21.87 15.59 -2.59
N ALA A 245 21.30 16.18 -1.55
CA ALA A 245 22.07 16.92 -0.55
C ALA A 245 23.04 16.04 0.25
N ALA A 246 22.66 14.76 0.47
CA ALA A 246 23.49 13.77 1.12
C ALA A 246 24.47 13.04 0.19
N ASP A 247 24.50 13.39 -1.10
CA ASP A 247 25.36 12.81 -2.15
C ASP A 247 25.18 11.28 -2.31
N VAL A 248 23.93 10.80 -2.17
CA VAL A 248 23.57 9.37 -2.30
C VAL A 248 22.49 9.10 -3.36
N TYR A 249 22.04 10.12 -4.07
CA TYR A 249 20.96 10.00 -5.06
C TYR A 249 21.31 9.04 -6.21
N GLU A 250 22.54 9.12 -6.72
CA GLU A 250 22.99 8.29 -7.84
C GLU A 250 23.07 6.80 -7.51
N ASP A 251 23.24 6.47 -6.21
CA ASP A 251 23.32 5.11 -5.68
C ASP A 251 21.98 4.65 -5.08
N THR A 252 20.89 5.41 -5.28
CA THR A 252 19.58 5.11 -4.67
C THR A 252 18.59 4.66 -5.74
N ILE A 253 17.94 3.53 -5.46
CA ILE A 253 16.77 3.07 -6.22
C ILE A 253 15.52 3.65 -5.56
N ILE A 254 14.69 4.35 -6.33
CA ILE A 254 13.38 4.84 -5.88
C ILE A 254 12.30 4.09 -6.63
N ILE A 255 11.41 3.42 -5.88
CA ILE A 255 10.20 2.78 -6.42
C ILE A 255 8.99 3.58 -5.92
N LEU A 256 8.21 4.11 -6.84
CA LEU A 256 6.99 4.87 -6.56
C LEU A 256 5.80 4.13 -7.12
N SER A 257 4.80 3.88 -6.28
CA SER A 257 3.55 3.23 -6.68
C SER A 257 2.39 3.61 -5.75
N SER A 258 1.23 2.99 -5.92
CA SER A 258 0.05 3.15 -5.07
C SER A 258 -0.44 1.79 -4.55
N ASP A 259 -1.09 1.81 -3.38
CA ASP A 259 -1.64 0.59 -2.75
C ASP A 259 -3.00 0.15 -3.33
N ASN A 260 -3.64 1.00 -4.12
CA ASN A 260 -4.86 0.69 -4.88
C ASN A 260 -5.12 1.77 -5.93
N GLY A 261 -6.07 1.51 -6.82
CA GLY A 261 -6.52 2.48 -7.81
C GLY A 261 -7.21 3.69 -7.20
N GLY A 262 -7.43 4.72 -8.01
CA GLY A 262 -7.98 6.01 -7.61
C GLY A 262 -9.43 5.94 -7.13
N LEU A 263 -9.84 6.96 -6.38
CA LEU A 263 -11.24 7.20 -6.05
C LEU A 263 -11.89 8.06 -7.14
N TRP A 264 -13.18 7.89 -7.31
CA TRP A 264 -13.96 8.77 -8.14
C TRP A 264 -13.98 10.20 -7.55
N ASP A 265 -13.64 11.17 -8.38
CA ASP A 265 -13.64 12.59 -8.04
C ASP A 265 -14.55 13.38 -8.99
N PRO A 266 -15.82 13.59 -8.63
CA PRO A 266 -16.79 14.23 -9.52
C PRO A 266 -16.49 15.72 -9.79
N VAL A 267 -15.65 16.36 -8.98
CA VAL A 267 -15.24 17.76 -9.20
C VAL A 267 -14.16 17.82 -10.28
N ALA A 268 -13.16 16.97 -10.17
CA ALA A 268 -12.08 16.89 -11.15
C ALA A 268 -12.57 16.35 -12.51
N GLU A 269 -13.52 15.41 -12.49
CA GLU A 269 -14.13 14.85 -13.71
C GLU A 269 -14.80 15.92 -14.59
N LYS A 270 -15.46 16.91 -13.99
CA LYS A 270 -16.11 18.02 -14.70
C LYS A 270 -15.14 18.84 -15.58
N VAL A 271 -13.86 18.80 -15.27
CA VAL A 271 -12.81 19.48 -16.05
C VAL A 271 -11.93 18.50 -16.83
N GLY A 272 -12.37 17.23 -16.97
CA GLY A 272 -11.73 16.22 -17.80
C GLY A 272 -10.66 15.38 -17.12
N HIS A 273 -10.45 15.51 -15.79
CA HIS A 273 -9.52 14.66 -15.07
C HIS A 273 -10.22 13.36 -14.59
N LEU A 274 -9.69 12.23 -15.00
CA LEU A 274 -10.18 10.91 -14.61
C LEU A 274 -9.17 10.24 -13.67
N SER A 275 -9.48 10.20 -12.37
CA SER A 275 -8.60 9.67 -11.33
C SER A 275 -8.25 8.18 -11.47
N ASN A 276 -9.00 7.46 -12.29
CA ASN A 276 -8.77 6.05 -12.64
C ASN A 276 -8.17 5.84 -14.05
N GLY A 277 -7.63 6.91 -14.67
CA GLY A 277 -7.07 6.82 -16.02
C GLY A 277 -8.09 6.60 -17.14
N GLY A 278 -9.39 6.70 -16.86
CA GLY A 278 -10.47 6.48 -17.81
C GLY A 278 -10.77 5.01 -18.11
N VAL A 279 -10.26 4.09 -17.31
CA VAL A 279 -10.63 2.67 -17.32
C VAL A 279 -11.79 2.40 -16.35
N ARG A 280 -12.40 1.23 -16.40
CA ARG A 280 -13.56 0.88 -15.58
C ARG A 280 -13.18 0.73 -14.10
N GLY A 281 -14.07 1.16 -13.22
CA GLY A 281 -13.96 0.96 -11.77
C GLY A 281 -13.04 1.97 -11.07
N THR A 282 -12.93 1.80 -9.77
CA THR A 282 -12.14 2.61 -8.84
C THR A 282 -11.70 1.71 -7.70
N LYS A 283 -11.00 2.24 -6.70
CA LYS A 283 -10.73 1.56 -5.43
C LYS A 283 -11.91 0.69 -4.99
N ASN A 284 -11.64 -0.50 -4.47
CA ASN A 284 -12.60 -1.55 -4.05
C ASN A 284 -13.22 -2.38 -5.18
N HIS A 285 -12.96 -2.09 -6.44
CA HIS A 285 -13.52 -2.86 -7.56
C HIS A 285 -12.48 -3.80 -8.19
N PRO A 286 -12.91 -4.92 -8.81
CA PRO A 286 -12.03 -5.86 -9.50
C PRO A 286 -11.62 -5.38 -10.91
N TRP A 287 -12.21 -4.28 -11.38
CA TRP A 287 -11.95 -3.68 -12.69
C TRP A 287 -10.62 -2.95 -12.71
N GLU A 288 -10.05 -2.72 -13.90
CA GLU A 288 -8.72 -2.11 -14.07
C GLU A 288 -8.53 -0.83 -13.25
N GLY A 289 -9.52 0.06 -13.16
CA GLY A 289 -9.44 1.28 -12.37
C GLY A 289 -9.32 1.07 -10.85
N GLY A 290 -9.54 -0.15 -10.37
CA GLY A 290 -9.35 -0.49 -8.94
C GLY A 290 -7.92 -0.88 -8.59
N HIS A 291 -7.10 -1.31 -9.57
CA HIS A 291 -5.79 -1.90 -9.29
C HIS A 291 -4.69 -1.58 -10.30
N LEU A 292 -5.00 -1.06 -11.48
CA LEU A 292 -3.99 -0.50 -12.38
C LEU A 292 -3.47 0.80 -11.76
N VAL A 293 -2.17 0.85 -11.41
CA VAL A 293 -1.58 1.92 -10.63
C VAL A 293 -0.34 2.50 -11.29
N PRO A 294 0.02 3.76 -11.04
CA PRO A 294 1.33 4.28 -11.42
C PRO A 294 2.44 3.42 -10.81
N PHE A 295 3.47 3.11 -11.60
CA PHE A 295 4.65 2.41 -11.12
C PHE A 295 5.90 2.97 -11.82
N ILE A 296 6.73 3.64 -11.05
CA ILE A 296 7.91 4.34 -11.54
C ILE A 296 9.11 3.81 -10.77
N VAL A 297 10.16 3.42 -11.51
CA VAL A 297 11.45 3.04 -10.91
C VAL A 297 12.51 3.99 -11.43
N THR A 298 13.24 4.61 -10.51
CA THR A 298 14.41 5.43 -10.82
C THR A 298 15.64 4.78 -10.21
N TRP A 299 16.65 4.55 -11.06
CA TRP A 299 17.97 4.08 -10.63
C TRP A 299 19.01 4.77 -11.53
N PRO A 300 19.51 5.93 -11.13
CA PRO A 300 20.47 6.67 -11.93
C PRO A 300 21.69 5.83 -12.30
N GLY A 301 22.18 5.99 -13.53
CA GLY A 301 23.32 5.22 -14.04
C GLY A 301 23.04 3.75 -14.42
N VAL A 302 21.87 3.20 -14.07
CA VAL A 302 21.46 1.82 -14.41
C VAL A 302 20.27 1.80 -15.35
N ILE A 303 19.20 2.52 -14.99
CA ILE A 303 18.00 2.63 -15.82
C ILE A 303 18.06 3.86 -16.69
N SER A 304 17.92 3.71 -18.00
CA SER A 304 17.88 4.82 -18.93
C SER A 304 16.71 5.76 -18.64
N ALA A 305 16.98 7.06 -18.61
CA ALA A 305 15.94 8.06 -18.41
C ALA A 305 14.85 7.97 -19.51
N ASN A 306 13.58 8.19 -19.12
CA ASN A 306 12.41 8.11 -20.00
C ASN A 306 12.16 6.72 -20.63
N SER A 307 12.79 5.66 -20.11
CA SER A 307 12.48 4.30 -20.54
C SER A 307 11.05 3.90 -20.13
N ARG A 308 10.44 3.00 -20.88
CA ARG A 308 9.11 2.46 -20.61
C ARG A 308 9.13 0.95 -20.75
N SER A 309 8.29 0.28 -19.96
CA SER A 309 8.07 -1.16 -20.02
C SER A 309 6.58 -1.43 -19.92
N ASP A 310 6.09 -2.36 -20.74
CA ASP A 310 4.74 -2.91 -20.73
C ASP A 310 4.68 -4.31 -20.09
N VAL A 311 5.76 -4.71 -19.45
CA VAL A 311 5.82 -5.96 -18.67
C VAL A 311 4.80 -5.92 -17.54
N LEU A 312 4.02 -6.99 -17.43
CA LEU A 312 3.09 -7.19 -16.32
C LEU A 312 3.85 -7.34 -15.00
N ILE A 313 3.61 -6.44 -14.07
CA ILE A 313 4.13 -6.50 -12.69
C ILE A 313 3.01 -6.32 -11.69
N ASN A 314 3.25 -6.84 -10.49
CA ASN A 314 2.33 -6.70 -9.36
C ASN A 314 3.07 -6.14 -8.14
N GLY A 315 2.38 -5.43 -7.27
CA GLY A 315 3.00 -4.91 -6.05
C GLY A 315 3.61 -6.00 -5.13
N THR A 316 3.15 -7.26 -5.23
CA THR A 316 3.81 -8.39 -4.53
C THR A 316 5.26 -8.59 -4.96
N ASP A 317 5.61 -8.21 -6.19
CA ASP A 317 6.92 -8.44 -6.80
C ASP A 317 8.03 -7.59 -6.18
N ILE A 318 7.65 -6.58 -5.42
CA ILE A 318 8.61 -5.68 -4.76
C ILE A 318 9.49 -6.44 -3.77
N LEU A 319 8.96 -7.40 -3.00
CA LEU A 319 9.76 -8.08 -1.99
C LEU A 319 10.90 -8.94 -2.60
N ALA A 320 10.60 -9.80 -3.58
CA ALA A 320 11.64 -10.59 -4.23
C ALA A 320 12.62 -9.70 -4.99
N THR A 321 12.15 -8.60 -5.59
CA THR A 321 13.01 -7.62 -6.25
C THR A 321 13.99 -6.96 -5.26
N ILE A 322 13.51 -6.57 -4.08
CA ILE A 322 14.39 -6.01 -3.03
C ILE A 322 15.35 -7.10 -2.52
N ALA A 323 14.89 -8.34 -2.34
CA ALA A 323 15.78 -9.45 -1.94
C ALA A 323 16.95 -9.62 -2.93
N ASP A 324 16.67 -9.65 -4.22
CA ASP A 324 17.70 -9.73 -5.25
C ASP A 324 18.65 -8.51 -5.25
N ILE A 325 18.10 -7.30 -5.10
CA ILE A 325 18.90 -6.06 -5.06
C ILE A 325 19.89 -6.08 -3.89
N VAL A 326 19.46 -6.53 -2.72
CA VAL A 326 20.30 -6.54 -1.51
C VAL A 326 21.13 -7.82 -1.35
N GLY A 327 20.96 -8.80 -2.25
CA GLY A 327 21.62 -10.11 -2.16
C GLY A 327 21.12 -10.95 -0.99
N GLY A 328 19.83 -10.86 -0.69
CA GLY A 328 19.18 -11.59 0.40
C GLY A 328 18.51 -12.87 -0.09
N ASP A 329 18.61 -13.94 0.69
CA ASP A 329 17.97 -15.22 0.40
C ASP A 329 16.54 -15.26 0.93
N LEU A 330 15.62 -15.85 0.17
CA LEU A 330 14.26 -16.17 0.57
C LEU A 330 14.09 -17.68 0.73
N LEU A 331 13.42 -18.10 1.78
CA LEU A 331 13.06 -19.50 1.96
C LEU A 331 11.91 -19.89 1.02
N GLU A 332 11.78 -21.18 0.72
CA GLU A 332 10.68 -21.72 -0.10
C GLU A 332 9.29 -21.35 0.43
N SER A 333 9.15 -21.23 1.75
CA SER A 333 7.91 -20.85 2.42
C SER A 333 7.60 -19.35 2.37
N GLN A 334 8.55 -18.50 1.96
CA GLN A 334 8.46 -17.03 2.04
C GLN A 334 8.17 -16.41 0.67
N ALA A 335 7.50 -15.26 0.63
CA ALA A 335 7.27 -14.48 -0.58
C ALA A 335 6.75 -15.33 -1.77
N LYS A 336 5.77 -16.18 -1.49
CA LYS A 336 5.35 -17.23 -2.44
C LYS A 336 4.80 -16.72 -3.76
N ASP A 337 4.34 -15.48 -3.80
CA ASP A 337 3.70 -14.88 -4.97
C ASP A 337 4.52 -13.73 -5.57
N SER A 338 5.75 -13.53 -5.10
CA SER A 338 6.63 -12.43 -5.48
C SER A 338 7.59 -12.85 -6.58
N HIS A 339 7.44 -12.28 -7.78
CA HIS A 339 8.35 -12.43 -8.92
C HIS A 339 9.33 -11.26 -8.96
N SER A 340 10.61 -11.53 -8.86
CA SER A 340 11.59 -10.45 -8.98
C SER A 340 11.65 -9.90 -10.40
N PHE A 341 11.55 -8.58 -10.52
CA PHE A 341 11.82 -7.86 -11.77
C PHE A 341 13.20 -7.19 -11.78
N TYR A 342 14.07 -7.51 -10.82
CA TYR A 342 15.43 -6.99 -10.78
C TYR A 342 16.23 -7.27 -12.06
N PRO A 343 16.19 -8.49 -12.67
CA PRO A 343 16.87 -8.74 -13.93
C PRO A 343 16.43 -7.79 -15.05
N LEU A 344 15.12 -7.46 -15.12
CA LEU A 344 14.62 -6.47 -16.08
C LEU A 344 15.23 -5.07 -15.85
N LEU A 345 15.37 -4.65 -14.58
CA LEU A 345 15.99 -3.35 -14.26
C LEU A 345 17.47 -3.31 -14.69
N LYS A 346 18.15 -4.46 -14.72
CA LYS A 346 19.53 -4.62 -15.19
C LYS A 346 19.64 -4.75 -16.71
N GLY A 347 18.53 -4.77 -17.44
CA GLY A 347 18.50 -4.95 -18.87
C GLY A 347 18.77 -6.38 -19.34
N ASP A 348 18.51 -7.38 -18.49
CA ASP A 348 18.66 -8.80 -18.83
C ASP A 348 17.58 -9.21 -19.85
N ALA A 349 18.02 -9.54 -21.06
CA ALA A 349 17.15 -9.97 -22.15
C ALA A 349 16.52 -11.37 -21.94
N SER A 350 17.01 -12.15 -20.97
CA SER A 350 16.48 -13.46 -20.62
C SER A 350 15.36 -13.40 -19.56
N PHE A 351 15.05 -12.21 -19.04
CA PHE A 351 14.03 -12.02 -18.03
C PHE A 351 12.68 -12.62 -18.46
N GLN A 352 12.10 -13.41 -17.59
CA GLN A 352 10.78 -13.99 -17.77
C GLN A 352 9.77 -13.25 -16.86
N ALA A 353 8.89 -12.50 -17.50
CA ALA A 353 7.81 -11.82 -16.77
C ALA A 353 6.76 -12.82 -16.27
N ARG A 354 6.03 -12.44 -15.23
CA ARG A 354 4.78 -13.14 -14.89
C ARG A 354 3.79 -12.98 -16.03
N ASP A 355 2.93 -13.97 -16.23
CA ASP A 355 1.80 -13.92 -17.17
C ASP A 355 0.45 -13.93 -16.44
N GLU A 356 0.44 -14.06 -15.11
CA GLU A 356 -0.79 -14.11 -14.33
C GLU A 356 -0.76 -13.24 -13.07
N VAL A 357 -1.94 -12.71 -12.74
CA VAL A 357 -2.20 -11.93 -11.52
C VAL A 357 -3.53 -12.36 -10.91
N MET A 358 -3.52 -12.58 -9.60
CA MET A 358 -4.72 -12.79 -8.80
C MET A 358 -4.99 -11.54 -7.95
N LEU A 359 -6.25 -11.12 -7.89
CA LEU A 359 -6.64 -9.96 -7.11
C LEU A 359 -7.95 -10.23 -6.39
N GLN A 360 -8.06 -9.66 -5.22
CA GLN A 360 -9.26 -9.69 -4.41
C GLN A 360 -9.75 -8.26 -4.18
N ALA A 361 -10.97 -7.97 -4.64
CA ALA A 361 -11.60 -6.69 -4.39
C ALA A 361 -12.29 -6.69 -3.02
N GLY A 362 -12.13 -5.60 -2.25
CA GLY A 362 -12.49 -5.60 -0.84
C GLY A 362 -13.98 -5.42 -0.53
N ALA A 363 -14.76 -4.78 -1.43
CA ALA A 363 -16.07 -4.26 -1.02
C ALA A 363 -17.24 -5.21 -1.28
N GLN A 364 -17.18 -6.07 -2.30
CA GLN A 364 -18.33 -6.85 -2.75
C GLN A 364 -18.01 -8.33 -2.96
N CYS A 365 -16.96 -8.83 -2.33
CA CYS A 365 -16.52 -10.22 -2.45
C CYS A 365 -16.18 -10.63 -3.90
N GLU A 366 -15.72 -9.69 -4.71
CA GLU A 366 -15.30 -9.94 -6.07
C GLU A 366 -13.84 -10.36 -6.11
N LEU A 367 -13.54 -11.30 -7.00
CA LEU A 367 -12.22 -11.85 -7.24
C LEU A 367 -11.88 -11.65 -8.71
N MET A 368 -10.61 -11.45 -9.00
CA MET A 368 -10.12 -11.33 -10.37
C MET A 368 -8.94 -12.27 -10.58
N PHE A 369 -8.92 -12.89 -11.75
CA PHE A 369 -7.79 -13.64 -12.27
C PHE A 369 -7.48 -13.17 -13.70
N ARG A 370 -6.26 -12.71 -13.91
CA ARG A 370 -5.75 -12.35 -15.22
C ARG A 370 -4.66 -13.35 -15.64
N GLN A 371 -4.72 -13.79 -16.88
CA GLN A 371 -3.68 -14.60 -17.53
C GLN A 371 -3.44 -14.08 -18.95
N GLY A 372 -2.26 -13.53 -19.19
CA GLY A 372 -1.98 -12.76 -20.39
C GLY A 372 -2.99 -11.62 -20.55
N ASP A 373 -3.62 -11.56 -21.72
CA ASP A 373 -4.67 -10.56 -22.01
C ASP A 373 -6.06 -10.94 -21.48
N TRP A 374 -6.23 -12.15 -20.95
CA TRP A 374 -7.53 -12.63 -20.51
C TRP A 374 -7.77 -12.36 -19.05
N LYS A 375 -8.91 -11.74 -18.74
CA LYS A 375 -9.34 -11.42 -17.39
C LYS A 375 -10.68 -12.04 -17.07
N LEU A 376 -10.70 -12.89 -16.04
CA LEU A 376 -11.88 -13.51 -15.46
C LEU A 376 -12.22 -12.81 -14.16
N VAL A 377 -13.46 -12.34 -14.01
CA VAL A 377 -13.98 -11.82 -12.75
C VAL A 377 -14.99 -12.79 -12.19
N MET A 378 -14.90 -13.02 -10.89
CA MET A 378 -15.74 -13.96 -10.16
C MET A 378 -16.42 -13.25 -8.98
N GLN A 379 -17.67 -13.62 -8.69
CA GLN A 379 -18.37 -13.25 -7.48
C GLN A 379 -18.23 -14.35 -6.46
N SER A 380 -17.88 -13.98 -5.22
CA SER A 380 -17.82 -14.93 -4.11
C SER A 380 -18.81 -14.57 -2.99
N ASP A 381 -19.02 -15.50 -2.08
CA ASP A 381 -19.58 -15.20 -0.75
C ASP A 381 -18.45 -14.77 0.22
N TRP A 382 -18.84 -14.26 1.40
CA TRP A 382 -17.88 -13.85 2.43
C TRP A 382 -17.06 -15.03 3.00
N GLN A 383 -17.54 -16.24 2.88
CA GLN A 383 -16.87 -17.47 3.31
C GLN A 383 -15.91 -18.01 2.26
N LEU A 384 -15.92 -17.45 1.04
CA LEU A 384 -15.14 -17.94 -0.11
C LEU A 384 -15.49 -19.40 -0.49
N SER A 385 -16.71 -19.84 -0.17
CA SER A 385 -17.19 -21.19 -0.46
C SER A 385 -17.72 -21.35 -1.88
N LYS A 386 -18.11 -20.25 -2.50
CA LYS A 386 -18.56 -20.18 -3.89
C LYS A 386 -17.81 -19.06 -4.61
N MET A 387 -17.34 -19.35 -5.81
CA MET A 387 -16.60 -18.40 -6.65
C MET A 387 -17.11 -18.53 -8.07
N GLU A 388 -18.19 -17.82 -8.39
CA GLU A 388 -18.90 -17.96 -9.67
C GLU A 388 -18.36 -16.96 -10.68
N PRO A 389 -17.92 -17.39 -11.88
CA PRO A 389 -17.56 -16.49 -12.97
C PRO A 389 -18.71 -15.58 -13.39
N ILE A 390 -18.46 -14.26 -13.38
CA ILE A 390 -19.46 -13.24 -13.74
C ILE A 390 -19.06 -12.40 -14.95
N ALA A 391 -17.77 -12.32 -15.28
CA ALA A 391 -17.30 -11.59 -16.45
C ALA A 391 -16.03 -12.22 -17.03
N LEU A 392 -15.90 -12.17 -18.36
CA LEU A 392 -14.68 -12.50 -19.09
C LEU A 392 -14.38 -11.40 -20.10
N PHE A 393 -13.17 -10.87 -20.07
CA PHE A 393 -12.68 -9.88 -21.03
C PHE A 393 -11.37 -10.32 -21.67
N ASN A 394 -11.17 -9.91 -22.93
CA ASN A 394 -9.86 -9.83 -23.54
C ASN A 394 -9.41 -8.38 -23.46
N LEU A 395 -8.39 -8.07 -22.67
CA LEU A 395 -7.93 -6.70 -22.42
C LEU A 395 -7.23 -6.09 -23.63
N ALA A 396 -6.63 -6.90 -24.52
CA ALA A 396 -6.07 -6.39 -25.78
C ALA A 396 -7.15 -5.76 -26.67
N ASP A 397 -8.36 -6.37 -26.71
CA ASP A 397 -9.47 -5.88 -27.51
C ASP A 397 -10.37 -4.91 -26.74
N ASN A 398 -10.46 -5.08 -25.42
CA ASN A 398 -11.37 -4.34 -24.55
C ASN A 398 -10.67 -3.87 -23.24
N PRO A 399 -9.66 -2.99 -23.33
CA PRO A 399 -8.88 -2.54 -22.17
C PRO A 399 -9.68 -1.72 -21.15
N LYS A 400 -10.88 -1.28 -21.52
CA LYS A 400 -11.79 -0.54 -20.63
C LYS A 400 -12.87 -1.40 -20.00
N GLU A 401 -12.85 -2.71 -20.28
CA GLU A 401 -13.83 -3.68 -19.73
C GLU A 401 -15.29 -3.24 -19.97
N ASP A 402 -15.57 -2.76 -21.20
CA ASP A 402 -16.95 -2.38 -21.59
C ASP A 402 -17.87 -3.60 -21.44
N GLU A 403 -18.85 -3.48 -20.56
CA GLU A 403 -19.79 -4.56 -20.23
C GLU A 403 -20.56 -5.10 -21.42
N ARG A 404 -20.81 -4.26 -22.43
CA ARG A 404 -21.47 -4.69 -23.70
C ARG A 404 -20.63 -5.72 -24.47
N ARG A 405 -19.34 -5.82 -24.16
CA ARG A 405 -18.37 -6.75 -24.74
C ARG A 405 -17.92 -7.81 -23.73
N ASN A 406 -18.70 -8.06 -22.69
CA ASN A 406 -18.48 -9.13 -21.73
C ASN A 406 -18.75 -10.49 -22.41
N LEU A 407 -17.72 -11.33 -22.48
CA LEU A 407 -17.72 -12.60 -23.21
C LEU A 407 -18.25 -13.78 -22.38
N ILE A 408 -18.60 -13.57 -21.11
CA ILE A 408 -18.97 -14.64 -20.17
C ILE A 408 -20.17 -15.49 -20.65
N ARG A 409 -21.09 -14.90 -21.41
CA ARG A 409 -22.28 -15.57 -21.91
C ARG A 409 -22.13 -16.12 -23.34
N ASN A 410 -21.00 -15.89 -24.00
CA ASN A 410 -20.75 -16.42 -25.33
C ASN A 410 -20.28 -17.88 -25.20
N PRO A 411 -21.05 -18.88 -25.80
CA PRO A 411 -20.71 -20.30 -25.69
C PRO A 411 -19.33 -20.67 -26.24
N GLU A 412 -18.79 -19.90 -27.18
CA GLU A 412 -17.46 -20.09 -27.75
C GLU A 412 -16.36 -20.01 -26.68
N TYR A 413 -16.53 -19.14 -25.68
CA TYR A 413 -15.56 -18.92 -24.60
C TYR A 413 -15.81 -19.77 -23.35
N ALA A 414 -16.87 -20.60 -23.32
CA ALA A 414 -17.14 -21.45 -22.15
C ALA A 414 -15.97 -22.38 -21.78
N PRO A 415 -15.23 -23.00 -22.73
CA PRO A 415 -14.02 -23.78 -22.38
C PRO A 415 -12.93 -22.92 -21.72
N LYS A 416 -12.72 -21.69 -22.20
CA LYS A 416 -11.73 -20.75 -21.61
C LYS A 416 -12.13 -20.34 -20.19
N VAL A 417 -13.38 -19.95 -19.97
CA VAL A 417 -13.92 -19.63 -18.63
C VAL A 417 -13.67 -20.80 -17.68
N LYS A 418 -14.02 -22.02 -18.10
CA LYS A 418 -13.80 -23.23 -17.29
C LYS A 418 -12.32 -23.46 -16.99
N ALA A 419 -11.44 -23.31 -17.97
CA ALA A 419 -10.01 -23.51 -17.80
C ALA A 419 -9.41 -22.50 -16.83
N MET A 420 -9.68 -21.20 -17.01
CA MET A 420 -9.21 -20.13 -16.15
C MET A 420 -9.75 -20.27 -14.71
N HIS A 421 -11.03 -20.58 -14.56
CA HIS A 421 -11.66 -20.79 -13.25
C HIS A 421 -11.03 -21.99 -12.52
N THR A 422 -10.85 -23.12 -13.22
CA THR A 422 -10.20 -24.31 -12.65
C THR A 422 -8.77 -24.02 -12.23
N HIS A 423 -8.00 -23.31 -13.08
CA HIS A 423 -6.62 -22.92 -12.76
C HIS A 423 -6.58 -22.02 -11.52
N TYR A 424 -7.42 -20.96 -11.48
CA TYR A 424 -7.53 -20.08 -10.32
C TYR A 424 -7.79 -20.84 -9.02
N LEU A 425 -8.76 -21.78 -9.03
CA LEU A 425 -9.09 -22.59 -7.86
C LEU A 425 -7.93 -23.49 -7.44
N ASN A 426 -7.21 -24.08 -8.39
CA ASN A 426 -6.04 -24.91 -8.12
C ASN A 426 -4.93 -24.10 -7.45
N VAL A 427 -4.58 -22.93 -8.01
CA VAL A 427 -3.56 -22.05 -7.46
C VAL A 427 -3.95 -21.58 -6.05
N ARG A 428 -5.20 -21.12 -5.89
CA ARG A 428 -5.68 -20.60 -4.60
C ARG A 428 -5.73 -21.67 -3.50
N ASN A 429 -6.12 -22.88 -3.84
CA ASN A 429 -6.29 -23.97 -2.87
C ASN A 429 -4.97 -24.71 -2.58
N ASN A 430 -3.92 -24.44 -3.35
CA ASN A 430 -2.61 -24.99 -3.14
C ASN A 430 -1.78 -24.08 -2.21
N SER A 431 -1.00 -24.69 -1.33
CA SER A 431 -0.04 -23.96 -0.49
C SER A 431 1.26 -23.62 -1.23
N ASP A 432 1.43 -24.11 -2.46
CA ASP A 432 2.65 -23.96 -3.26
C ASP A 432 2.90 -22.49 -3.66
N ARG A 433 4.12 -22.24 -4.07
CA ARG A 433 4.50 -20.97 -4.68
C ARG A 433 3.83 -20.78 -6.02
N THR A 434 3.49 -19.53 -6.34
CA THR A 434 3.09 -19.12 -7.70
C THR A 434 4.22 -18.43 -8.44
N ALA A 435 5.29 -18.06 -7.71
CA ALA A 435 6.48 -17.41 -8.23
C ALA A 435 7.71 -18.31 -8.13
N PRO A 436 8.67 -18.24 -9.06
CA PRO A 436 9.94 -18.94 -8.93
C PRO A 436 10.71 -18.47 -7.69
N LEU A 437 11.51 -19.36 -7.11
CA LEU A 437 12.52 -18.99 -6.13
C LEU A 437 13.82 -18.73 -6.92
N ASN A 438 14.37 -17.56 -6.77
CA ASN A 438 15.62 -17.16 -7.45
C ASN A 438 16.84 -17.71 -6.72
#